data_409d82ebddfaf6517a4fb1d7713eca9b
#
_entry.id   409d82ebddfaf6517a4fb1d7713eca9b
#
_cell.length_a   1.000
_cell.length_b   1.000
_cell.length_c   1.000
_cell.angle_alpha   90.00
_cell.angle_beta   90.00
_cell.angle_gamma   90.00
#
_symmetry.space_group_name_H-M   'P 1'
#
loop_
_entity.id
_entity.type
_entity.pdbx_description
1 polymer ?
#
loop_
_entity_poly.entity_id
_entity_poly.type
_entity_poly.pdbx_seq_one_letter_code
_entity_poly.pdbx_strand_id
1 'polypeptide(L)'
;HERVRAWREVTEDEIEIFVGDLANYEFVESVVETFRPDAIIHYGEQPSAPYSMIDVRHATYSQANNVVGTLNVIFAIRDRSPDTHLVKLGTMGEYGTPDIDIEEGYLTVSHNGRTHTFLYPKTAGSMYHLSKVHDSHNIHFACRIWGLRATDLNQGVVYGVETDESALDPRLATSFHYDEV
;
A
#
# COMPACT_ATOMS: atom_id res chain seq x y z
N HIS A 1 -5.61 15.87 15.64
CA HIS A 1 -5.02 14.60 16.05
C HIS A 1 -3.79 14.87 16.93
N GLU A 2 -3.61 14.15 18.02
CA GLU A 2 -2.56 14.43 19.01
C GLU A 2 -1.14 14.35 18.44
N ARG A 3 -0.84 13.28 17.70
CA ARG A 3 0.45 13.10 17.00
C ARG A 3 0.77 14.22 16.02
N VAL A 4 -0.19 14.70 15.27
CA VAL A 4 0.02 15.81 14.32
C VAL A 4 0.34 17.10 15.05
N ARG A 5 -0.33 17.33 16.22
CA ARG A 5 -0.01 18.48 17.08
C ARG A 5 1.43 18.38 17.59
N ALA A 6 1.80 17.20 18.12
CA ALA A 6 3.15 16.96 18.63
C ALA A 6 4.20 17.15 17.53
N TRP A 7 3.93 16.64 16.31
CA TRP A 7 4.83 16.82 15.16
C TRP A 7 5.06 18.30 14.85
N ARG A 8 3.98 19.08 14.72
CA ARG A 8 4.08 20.53 14.48
C ARG A 8 4.83 21.29 15.57
N GLU A 9 4.65 20.87 16.84
CA GLU A 9 5.34 21.48 17.98
C GLU A 9 6.86 21.19 17.99
N VAL A 10 7.27 20.04 17.46
CA VAL A 10 8.68 19.58 17.45
C VAL A 10 9.43 20.03 16.19
N THR A 11 8.80 19.93 15.02
CA THR A 11 9.47 20.15 13.74
C THR A 11 9.20 21.54 13.13
N GLU A 12 8.17 22.23 13.62
CA GLU A 12 7.64 23.47 13.03
C GLU A 12 7.05 23.26 11.60
N ASP A 13 6.96 22.01 11.11
CA ASP A 13 6.43 21.67 9.81
C ASP A 13 4.90 21.70 9.78
N GLU A 14 4.35 22.13 8.65
CA GLU A 14 2.91 22.10 8.41
C GLU A 14 2.48 20.72 7.89
N ILE A 15 1.45 20.12 8.53
CA ILE A 15 0.76 18.93 8.05
C ILE A 15 -0.71 19.29 7.80
N GLU A 16 -1.13 19.14 6.55
CA GLU A 16 -2.54 19.23 6.17
C GLU A 16 -3.24 17.89 6.35
N ILE A 17 -4.46 17.88 6.89
CA ILE A 17 -5.20 16.65 7.18
C ILE A 17 -6.52 16.66 6.44
N PHE A 18 -6.72 15.65 5.59
CA PHE A 18 -7.99 15.33 4.96
C PHE A 18 -8.54 14.04 5.57
N VAL A 19 -9.80 14.07 6.05
CA VAL A 19 -10.43 12.91 6.68
C VAL A 19 -11.55 12.40 5.79
N GLY A 20 -11.43 11.15 5.32
CA GLY A 20 -12.41 10.53 4.45
C GLY A 20 -12.15 9.04 4.24
N ASP A 21 -12.92 8.43 3.35
CA ASP A 21 -12.85 7.02 3.02
C ASP A 21 -12.18 6.84 1.65
N LEU A 22 -11.13 6.02 1.58
CA LEU A 22 -10.44 5.70 0.33
C LEU A 22 -11.33 4.94 -0.67
N ALA A 23 -12.36 4.24 -0.20
CA ALA A 23 -13.35 3.62 -1.07
C ALA A 23 -14.29 4.64 -1.74
N ASN A 24 -14.27 5.91 -1.32
CA ASN A 24 -15.01 7.01 -1.95
C ASN A 24 -14.10 7.72 -2.96
N TYR A 25 -14.34 7.48 -4.26
CA TYR A 25 -13.54 8.07 -5.34
C TYR A 25 -13.55 9.60 -5.34
N GLU A 26 -14.73 10.22 -5.16
CA GLU A 26 -14.87 11.68 -5.19
C GLU A 26 -14.03 12.35 -4.09
N PHE A 27 -13.94 11.72 -2.91
CA PHE A 27 -13.07 12.19 -1.84
C PHE A 27 -11.59 12.10 -2.26
N VAL A 28 -11.14 10.93 -2.72
CA VAL A 28 -9.75 10.72 -3.13
C VAL A 28 -9.35 11.67 -4.27
N GLU A 29 -10.21 11.76 -5.28
CA GLU A 29 -10.01 12.65 -6.44
C GLU A 29 -9.86 14.11 -5.99
N SER A 30 -10.75 14.60 -5.11
CA SER A 30 -10.71 15.97 -4.62
C SER A 30 -9.43 16.30 -3.85
N VAL A 31 -8.93 15.36 -3.03
CA VAL A 31 -7.67 15.53 -2.30
C VAL A 31 -6.48 15.58 -3.25
N VAL A 32 -6.39 14.66 -4.21
CA VAL A 32 -5.30 14.62 -5.19
C VAL A 32 -5.33 15.88 -6.08
N GLU A 33 -6.50 16.33 -6.50
CA GLU A 33 -6.65 17.54 -7.32
C GLU A 33 -6.25 18.80 -6.56
N THR A 34 -6.61 18.88 -5.27
CA THR A 34 -6.32 20.04 -4.42
C THR A 34 -4.85 20.12 -4.06
N PHE A 35 -4.28 19.01 -3.60
CA PHE A 35 -2.92 18.96 -3.07
C PHE A 35 -1.85 18.79 -4.15
N ARG A 36 -2.16 18.07 -5.25
CA ARG A 36 -1.24 17.74 -6.36
C ARG A 36 0.14 17.27 -5.88
N PRO A 37 0.20 16.16 -5.14
CA PRO A 37 1.43 15.71 -4.52
C PRO A 37 2.46 15.23 -5.54
N ASP A 38 3.75 15.43 -5.28
CA ASP A 38 4.85 14.81 -6.03
C ASP A 38 4.90 13.29 -5.82
N ALA A 39 4.52 12.84 -4.62
CA ALA A 39 4.46 11.42 -4.25
C ALA A 39 3.29 11.13 -3.31
N ILE A 40 2.72 9.93 -3.44
CA ILE A 40 1.72 9.37 -2.51
C ILE A 40 2.30 8.11 -1.89
N ILE A 41 2.41 8.10 -0.55
CA ILE A 41 2.76 6.90 0.22
C ILE A 41 1.45 6.26 0.67
N HIS A 42 1.08 5.14 0.04
CA HIS A 42 -0.22 4.51 0.25
C HIS A 42 -0.17 3.43 1.34
N TYR A 43 -0.63 3.82 2.55
CA TYR A 43 -0.82 2.95 3.73
C TYR A 43 -2.30 2.65 4.02
N GLY A 44 -3.23 3.23 3.29
CA GLY A 44 -4.65 3.27 3.61
C GLY A 44 -5.38 1.95 3.37
N GLU A 45 -4.95 0.89 4.04
CA GLU A 45 -5.49 -0.44 3.86
C GLU A 45 -5.85 -1.11 5.19
N GLN A 46 -6.75 -2.08 5.15
CA GLN A 46 -6.98 -3.01 6.26
C GLN A 46 -5.79 -3.99 6.28
N PRO A 47 -4.93 -3.96 7.31
CA PRO A 47 -3.60 -4.60 7.25
C PRO A 47 -3.54 -6.01 7.85
N SER A 48 -4.64 -6.55 8.39
CA SER A 48 -4.62 -7.78 9.19
C SER A 48 -5.02 -9.02 8.40
N ALA A 49 -4.09 -9.96 8.25
CA ALA A 49 -4.36 -11.27 7.67
C ALA A 49 -5.38 -12.08 8.50
N PRO A 50 -5.23 -12.23 9.84
CA PRO A 50 -6.22 -12.91 10.68
C PRO A 50 -7.61 -12.28 10.58
N TYR A 51 -7.71 -10.95 10.64
CA TYR A 51 -8.99 -10.24 10.48
C TYR A 51 -9.71 -10.63 9.18
N SER A 52 -9.00 -10.68 8.07
CA SER A 52 -9.56 -11.00 6.76
C SER A 52 -10.08 -12.43 6.62
N MET A 53 -9.74 -13.31 7.57
CA MET A 53 -10.11 -14.75 7.58
C MET A 53 -11.20 -15.09 8.58
N ILE A 54 -11.74 -14.14 9.35
CA ILE A 54 -12.76 -14.40 10.38
C ILE A 54 -14.07 -14.93 9.77
N ASP A 55 -14.61 -14.17 8.80
CA ASP A 55 -15.85 -14.52 8.09
C ASP A 55 -15.98 -13.75 6.76
N VAL A 56 -17.09 -13.99 6.05
CA VAL A 56 -17.34 -13.33 4.76
C VAL A 56 -17.40 -11.80 4.85
N ARG A 57 -17.85 -11.24 5.96
CA ARG A 57 -17.95 -9.77 6.12
C ARG A 57 -16.56 -9.15 6.20
N HIS A 58 -15.69 -9.77 7.02
CA HIS A 58 -14.31 -9.33 7.18
C HIS A 58 -13.49 -9.51 5.88
N ALA A 59 -13.68 -10.65 5.20
CA ALA A 59 -13.07 -10.90 3.90
C ALA A 59 -13.51 -9.85 2.85
N THR A 60 -14.82 -9.63 2.74
CA THR A 60 -15.39 -8.66 1.79
C THR A 60 -14.93 -7.23 2.11
N TYR A 61 -14.93 -6.85 3.39
CA TYR A 61 -14.43 -5.54 3.81
C TYR A 61 -12.96 -5.36 3.41
N SER A 62 -12.09 -6.34 3.71
CA SER A 62 -10.66 -6.27 3.35
C SER A 62 -10.47 -6.12 1.85
N GLN A 63 -11.20 -6.91 1.03
CA GLN A 63 -11.11 -6.81 -0.43
C GLN A 63 -11.65 -5.45 -0.95
N ALA A 64 -12.82 -5.01 -0.48
CA ALA A 64 -13.41 -3.77 -0.94
C ALA A 64 -12.56 -2.56 -0.52
N ASN A 65 -12.16 -2.49 0.75
CA ASN A 65 -11.36 -1.38 1.26
C ASN A 65 -10.01 -1.28 0.54
N ASN A 66 -9.28 -2.37 0.42
CA ASN A 66 -7.92 -2.37 -0.12
C ASN A 66 -7.94 -2.19 -1.63
N VAL A 67 -8.64 -3.07 -2.36
CA VAL A 67 -8.60 -3.07 -3.83
C VAL A 67 -9.29 -1.85 -4.41
N VAL A 68 -10.48 -1.48 -3.92
CA VAL A 68 -11.18 -0.28 -4.40
C VAL A 68 -10.44 0.98 -4.00
N GLY A 69 -9.92 1.03 -2.76
CA GLY A 69 -9.11 2.16 -2.29
C GLY A 69 -7.87 2.39 -3.17
N THR A 70 -7.13 1.33 -3.48
CA THR A 70 -5.96 1.41 -4.37
C THR A 70 -6.36 1.82 -5.80
N LEU A 71 -7.45 1.29 -6.34
CA LEU A 71 -7.96 1.70 -7.65
C LEU A 71 -8.32 3.19 -7.68
N ASN A 72 -9.01 3.69 -6.65
CA ASN A 72 -9.35 5.10 -6.54
C ASN A 72 -8.11 6.00 -6.55
N VAL A 73 -7.06 5.62 -5.82
CA VAL A 73 -5.78 6.35 -5.83
C VAL A 73 -5.15 6.34 -7.21
N ILE A 74 -5.08 5.19 -7.88
CA ILE A 74 -4.52 5.04 -9.23
C ILE A 74 -5.27 5.93 -10.24
N PHE A 75 -6.61 5.92 -10.21
CA PHE A 75 -7.42 6.72 -11.12
C PHE A 75 -7.32 8.22 -10.81
N ALA A 76 -7.30 8.61 -9.53
CA ALA A 76 -7.12 10.01 -9.15
C ALA A 76 -5.75 10.55 -9.61
N ILE A 77 -4.67 9.77 -9.47
CA ILE A 77 -3.35 10.13 -9.99
C ILE A 77 -3.43 10.32 -11.52
N ARG A 78 -3.95 9.31 -12.24
CA ARG A 78 -4.07 9.36 -13.71
C ARG A 78 -4.79 10.62 -14.20
N ASP A 79 -5.89 10.96 -13.52
CA ASP A 79 -6.82 11.98 -14.03
C ASP A 79 -6.49 13.39 -13.51
N ARG A 80 -5.85 13.53 -12.35
CA ARG A 80 -5.63 14.83 -11.67
C ARG A 80 -4.18 15.21 -11.45
N SER A 81 -3.27 14.24 -11.32
CA SER A 81 -1.85 14.49 -11.06
C SER A 81 -0.96 13.40 -11.65
N PRO A 82 -0.87 13.29 -13.00
CA PRO A 82 -0.26 12.15 -13.68
C PRO A 82 1.26 12.01 -13.44
N ASP A 83 1.91 13.04 -12.94
CA ASP A 83 3.35 13.03 -12.60
C ASP A 83 3.62 12.52 -11.17
N THR A 84 2.58 12.32 -10.36
CA THR A 84 2.70 11.81 -8.99
C THR A 84 3.30 10.40 -8.97
N HIS A 85 4.29 10.18 -8.10
CA HIS A 85 4.85 8.86 -7.85
C HIS A 85 4.06 8.12 -6.77
N LEU A 86 3.46 6.99 -7.11
CA LEU A 86 2.78 6.14 -6.15
C LEU A 86 3.78 5.18 -5.48
N VAL A 87 3.90 5.24 -4.16
CA VAL A 87 4.62 4.25 -3.36
C VAL A 87 3.59 3.44 -2.57
N LYS A 88 3.30 2.22 -3.03
CA LYS A 88 2.37 1.32 -2.34
C LYS A 88 3.14 0.43 -1.36
N LEU A 89 2.61 0.27 -0.17
CA LEU A 89 3.13 -0.66 0.81
C LEU A 89 2.48 -2.04 0.64
N GLY A 90 3.20 -2.89 -0.09
CA GLY A 90 2.88 -4.30 -0.29
C GLY A 90 3.36 -5.18 0.86
N THR A 91 3.36 -6.48 0.64
CA THR A 91 3.79 -7.47 1.63
C THR A 91 4.44 -8.68 0.97
N MET A 92 5.48 -9.23 1.59
CA MET A 92 6.06 -10.52 1.18
C MET A 92 5.03 -11.66 1.23
N GLY A 93 3.98 -11.53 2.05
CA GLY A 93 2.89 -12.51 2.12
C GLY A 93 2.09 -12.70 0.83
N GLU A 94 2.29 -11.82 -0.16
CA GLU A 94 1.73 -12.00 -1.51
C GLU A 94 2.31 -13.24 -2.22
N TYR A 95 3.55 -13.60 -1.92
CA TYR A 95 4.25 -14.73 -2.55
C TYR A 95 3.92 -16.07 -1.89
N GLY A 96 3.34 -16.07 -0.68
CA GLY A 96 3.21 -17.29 0.10
C GLY A 96 4.57 -17.81 0.57
N THR A 97 4.74 -19.14 0.53
CA THR A 97 5.98 -19.82 0.94
C THR A 97 6.45 -20.77 -0.17
N PRO A 98 6.94 -20.27 -1.31
CA PRO A 98 7.45 -21.13 -2.37
C PRO A 98 8.77 -21.82 -1.95
N ASP A 99 9.02 -23.00 -2.48
CA ASP A 99 10.27 -23.76 -2.26
C ASP A 99 11.44 -23.28 -3.14
N ILE A 100 11.29 -22.14 -3.81
CA ILE A 100 12.31 -21.53 -4.66
C ILE A 100 12.56 -20.08 -4.24
N ASP A 101 13.71 -19.53 -4.62
CA ASP A 101 14.03 -18.14 -4.35
C ASP A 101 13.02 -17.20 -5.02
N ILE A 102 12.66 -16.13 -4.30
CA ILE A 102 11.78 -15.09 -4.80
C ILE A 102 12.63 -14.00 -5.41
N GLU A 103 12.58 -13.88 -6.74
CA GLU A 103 13.27 -12.83 -7.47
C GLU A 103 12.50 -11.50 -7.37
N GLU A 104 13.22 -10.39 -7.47
CA GLU A 104 12.64 -9.05 -7.38
C GLU A 104 11.70 -8.77 -8.57
N GLY A 105 10.42 -8.77 -8.29
CA GLY A 105 9.35 -8.33 -9.18
C GLY A 105 9.02 -9.26 -10.36
N TYR A 106 9.99 -9.92 -10.98
CA TYR A 106 9.79 -10.63 -12.24
C TYR A 106 10.50 -11.98 -12.29
N LEU A 107 9.91 -12.91 -13.05
CA LEU A 107 10.49 -14.22 -13.34
C LEU A 107 10.56 -14.45 -14.85
N THR A 108 11.72 -14.85 -15.35
CA THR A 108 11.90 -15.22 -16.74
C THR A 108 11.71 -16.72 -16.93
N VAL A 109 10.74 -17.10 -17.73
CA VAL A 109 10.36 -18.49 -17.97
C VAL A 109 10.61 -18.87 -19.42
N SER A 110 11.26 -20.02 -19.64
CA SER A 110 11.39 -20.65 -20.95
C SER A 110 10.45 -21.85 -21.05
N HIS A 111 9.58 -21.85 -22.06
CA HIS A 111 8.64 -22.93 -22.32
C HIS A 111 8.50 -23.19 -23.82
N ASN A 112 8.59 -24.45 -24.24
CA ASN A 112 8.51 -24.85 -25.65
C ASN A 112 9.40 -24.03 -26.59
N GLY A 113 10.67 -23.78 -26.18
CA GLY A 113 11.65 -23.02 -26.96
C GLY A 113 11.40 -21.52 -27.06
N ARG A 114 10.47 -20.98 -26.31
CA ARG A 114 10.18 -19.54 -26.20
C ARG A 114 10.45 -19.06 -24.79
N THR A 115 10.90 -17.82 -24.66
CA THR A 115 11.21 -17.19 -23.37
C THR A 115 10.36 -15.94 -23.19
N HIS A 116 9.81 -15.75 -22.00
CA HIS A 116 9.05 -14.56 -21.62
C HIS A 116 9.26 -14.21 -20.15
N THR A 117 9.20 -12.93 -19.83
CA THR A 117 9.30 -12.42 -18.46
C THR A 117 7.91 -12.05 -17.96
N PHE A 118 7.53 -12.61 -16.82
CA PHE A 118 6.26 -12.39 -16.15
C PHE A 118 6.49 -11.70 -14.81
N LEU A 119 5.45 -11.10 -14.25
CA LEU A 119 5.45 -10.82 -12.81
C LEU A 119 5.70 -12.12 -12.06
N TYR A 120 6.53 -12.06 -11.00
CA TYR A 120 6.78 -13.23 -10.17
C TYR A 120 5.46 -13.83 -9.68
N PRO A 121 5.25 -15.16 -9.79
CA PRO A 121 4.02 -15.81 -9.37
C PRO A 121 3.72 -15.56 -7.90
N LYS A 122 2.47 -15.19 -7.58
CA LYS A 122 2.03 -14.87 -6.24
C LYS A 122 0.98 -15.87 -5.79
N THR A 123 1.17 -16.45 -4.58
CA THR A 123 0.29 -17.47 -3.98
C THR A 123 -0.08 -17.04 -2.57
N ALA A 124 -0.97 -16.07 -2.47
CA ALA A 124 -1.38 -15.45 -1.21
C ALA A 124 -2.00 -16.43 -0.21
N GLY A 125 -1.61 -16.34 1.06
CA GLY A 125 -2.07 -17.22 2.14
C GLY A 125 -3.31 -16.73 2.89
N SER A 126 -3.88 -15.56 2.57
CA SER A 126 -5.10 -15.02 3.20
C SER A 126 -5.83 -14.07 2.26
N MET A 127 -7.07 -13.69 2.60
CA MET A 127 -7.84 -12.71 1.84
C MET A 127 -7.18 -11.32 1.87
N TYR A 128 -6.52 -10.95 2.96
CA TYR A 128 -5.70 -9.74 3.02
C TYR A 128 -4.53 -9.81 2.03
N HIS A 129 -3.71 -10.86 2.08
CA HIS A 129 -2.59 -11.01 1.15
C HIS A 129 -3.07 -11.06 -0.32
N LEU A 130 -4.25 -11.67 -0.56
CA LEU A 130 -4.85 -11.70 -1.90
C LEU A 130 -5.27 -10.31 -2.37
N SER A 131 -5.79 -9.44 -1.48
CA SER A 131 -6.06 -8.04 -1.85
C SER A 131 -4.80 -7.30 -2.28
N LYS A 132 -3.68 -7.54 -1.59
CA LYS A 132 -2.38 -6.99 -1.95
C LYS A 132 -1.87 -7.48 -3.31
N VAL A 133 -2.11 -8.75 -3.66
CA VAL A 133 -1.82 -9.28 -5.01
C VAL A 133 -2.62 -8.55 -6.06
N HIS A 134 -3.92 -8.31 -5.81
CA HIS A 134 -4.76 -7.54 -6.74
C HIS A 134 -4.24 -6.11 -6.91
N ASP A 135 -3.83 -5.45 -5.84
CA ASP A 135 -3.25 -4.10 -5.90
C ASP A 135 -1.98 -4.06 -6.73
N SER A 136 -1.05 -5.01 -6.51
CA SER A 136 0.18 -5.12 -7.30
C SER A 136 -0.11 -5.30 -8.78
N HIS A 137 -1.10 -6.13 -9.13
CA HIS A 137 -1.51 -6.32 -10.52
C HIS A 137 -2.16 -5.07 -11.13
N ASN A 138 -3.01 -4.36 -10.39
CA ASN A 138 -3.64 -3.11 -10.81
C ASN A 138 -2.58 -2.03 -11.06
N ILE A 139 -1.61 -1.89 -10.16
CA ILE A 139 -0.50 -0.95 -10.30
C ILE A 139 0.37 -1.30 -11.52
N HIS A 140 0.76 -2.58 -11.65
CA HIS A 140 1.53 -3.03 -12.81
C HIS A 140 0.79 -2.76 -14.13
N PHE A 141 -0.52 -3.02 -14.19
CA PHE A 141 -1.34 -2.68 -15.33
C PHE A 141 -1.31 -1.18 -15.62
N ALA A 142 -1.52 -0.34 -14.62
CA ALA A 142 -1.52 1.12 -14.76
C ALA A 142 -0.16 1.67 -15.23
N CYS A 143 0.95 1.15 -14.69
CA CYS A 143 2.29 1.50 -15.16
C CYS A 143 2.48 1.18 -16.65
N ARG A 144 2.07 -0.02 -17.07
CA ARG A 144 2.25 -0.48 -18.44
C ARG A 144 1.36 0.23 -19.45
N ILE A 145 0.11 0.53 -19.10
CA ILE A 145 -0.90 1.05 -20.04
C ILE A 145 -1.00 2.56 -20.00
N TRP A 146 -0.84 3.18 -18.83
CA TRP A 146 -0.99 4.63 -18.65
C TRP A 146 0.31 5.35 -18.33
N GLY A 147 1.41 4.62 -18.16
CA GLY A 147 2.70 5.21 -17.80
C GLY A 147 2.75 5.71 -16.35
N LEU A 148 1.87 5.18 -15.46
CA LEU A 148 1.89 5.53 -14.04
C LEU A 148 3.29 5.27 -13.47
N ARG A 149 3.82 6.20 -12.67
CA ARG A 149 5.06 6.01 -11.92
C ARG A 149 4.74 5.41 -10.57
N ALA A 150 5.21 4.19 -10.31
CA ALA A 150 4.95 3.53 -9.04
C ALA A 150 6.12 2.67 -8.56
N THR A 151 6.19 2.51 -7.24
CA THR A 151 7.02 1.53 -6.55
C THR A 151 6.13 0.69 -5.65
N ASP A 152 6.15 -0.63 -5.82
CA ASP A 152 5.44 -1.58 -4.97
C ASP A 152 6.45 -2.23 -4.01
N LEU A 153 6.38 -1.88 -2.71
CA LEU A 153 7.31 -2.34 -1.69
C LEU A 153 6.77 -3.61 -1.02
N ASN A 154 7.20 -4.78 -1.47
CA ASN A 154 6.83 -6.06 -0.86
C ASN A 154 7.68 -6.32 0.39
N GLN A 155 7.28 -5.69 1.49
CA GLN A 155 8.04 -5.71 2.75
C GLN A 155 7.63 -6.86 3.67
N GLY A 156 8.56 -7.23 4.56
CA GLY A 156 8.31 -8.15 5.66
C GLY A 156 7.57 -7.44 6.80
N VAL A 157 7.79 -7.90 8.03
CA VAL A 157 7.24 -7.26 9.23
C VAL A 157 7.86 -5.87 9.41
N VAL A 158 7.00 -4.86 9.46
CA VAL A 158 7.40 -3.47 9.73
C VAL A 158 7.24 -3.20 11.21
N TYR A 159 8.28 -2.69 11.82
CA TYR A 159 8.28 -2.29 13.22
C TYR A 159 8.80 -0.86 13.37
N GLY A 160 8.37 -0.21 14.45
CA GLY A 160 8.81 1.15 14.75
C GLY A 160 10.26 1.22 15.18
N VAL A 161 10.90 2.32 14.85
CA VAL A 161 12.21 2.70 15.35
C VAL A 161 12.11 4.01 16.11
N GLU A 162 13.05 4.25 17.02
CA GLU A 162 13.23 5.54 17.66
C GLU A 162 13.81 6.53 16.65
N THR A 163 13.21 7.71 16.55
CA THR A 163 13.72 8.84 15.76
C THR A 163 14.04 10.00 16.67
N ASP A 164 14.80 10.98 16.17
CA ASP A 164 15.14 12.17 16.94
C ASP A 164 13.87 12.89 17.44
N GLU A 165 12.82 12.96 16.62
CA GLU A 165 11.54 13.57 16.97
C GLU A 165 10.80 12.76 18.05
N SER A 166 10.83 11.42 17.98
CA SER A 166 10.20 10.56 18.99
C SER A 166 10.94 10.60 20.34
N ALA A 167 12.23 10.89 20.34
CA ALA A 167 13.01 11.13 21.56
C ALA A 167 12.66 12.47 22.21
N LEU A 168 12.26 13.47 21.40
CA LEU A 168 11.85 14.78 21.91
C LEU A 168 10.43 14.80 22.48
N ASP A 169 9.53 13.98 21.93
CA ASP A 169 8.14 13.94 22.37
C ASP A 169 7.58 12.49 22.34
N PRO A 170 7.22 11.92 23.51
CA PRO A 170 6.72 10.55 23.60
C PRO A 170 5.40 10.32 22.83
N ARG A 171 4.63 11.36 22.49
CA ARG A 171 3.46 11.25 21.63
C ARG A 171 3.80 10.85 20.20
N LEU A 172 5.05 11.03 19.78
CA LEU A 172 5.59 10.62 18.47
C LEU A 172 6.19 9.23 18.50
N ALA A 173 6.43 8.66 19.68
CA ALA A 173 6.97 7.31 19.81
C ALA A 173 6.05 6.30 19.11
N THR A 174 6.67 5.40 18.35
CA THR A 174 5.98 4.26 17.73
C THR A 174 6.04 3.07 18.67
N SER A 175 4.88 2.54 19.04
CA SER A 175 4.79 1.24 19.72
C SER A 175 4.33 0.20 18.71
N PHE A 176 5.07 -0.87 18.60
CA PHE A 176 4.62 -2.06 17.89
C PHE A 176 3.79 -2.90 18.87
N HIS A 177 2.49 -2.98 18.61
CA HIS A 177 1.63 -3.97 19.25
C HIS A 177 1.38 -5.08 18.24
N TYR A 178 1.96 -6.24 18.48
CA TYR A 178 1.48 -7.46 17.87
C TYR A 178 0.12 -7.74 18.55
N ASP A 179 -0.97 -7.55 17.82
CA ASP A 179 -2.25 -8.08 18.25
C ASP A 179 -2.11 -9.61 18.22
N GLU A 180 -1.86 -10.19 19.37
CA GLU A 180 -2.03 -11.62 19.58
C GLU A 180 -3.53 -11.92 19.39
N VAL A 181 -3.88 -12.39 18.19
CA VAL A 181 -5.22 -12.94 17.90
C VAL A 181 -5.10 -14.46 17.81
#